data_cc3cae9d2492e8fd08c1dbef0eadf18c
#
_entry.id   cc3cae9d2492e8fd08c1dbef0eadf18c
#
_cell.length_a   1.000
_cell.length_b   1.000
_cell.length_c   1.000
_cell.angle_alpha   90.00
_cell.angle_beta   90.00
_cell.angle_gamma   90.00
#
_symmetry.space_group_name_H-M   'P 1'
#
loop_
_entity.id
_entity.type
_entity.pdbx_description
1 polymer ?
#
loop_
_entity_poly.entity_id
_entity_poly.type
_entity_poly.pdbx_seq_one_letter_code
_entity_poly.pdbx_strand_id
1 'polypeptide(L)'
;MNVNIPRNQLNEIVVRMVALLVVIATLVTLAFNWIFLAVILAIDFALRSFTRVTSPLAYIAKNTARHLKLKPKPIFAPPKKFAAALGFVFSILIALFLYLNLLIPAYLTGLILVLCATLESAFNICLGCYVYNWIVVPLNRMRKV
;
A
#
# COMPACT_ATOMS: atom_id res chain seq x y z
N MET A 1 -7.34 -20.71 12.65
CA MET A 1 -7.30 -19.85 13.83
C MET A 1 -7.84 -18.47 13.50
N ASN A 2 -9.03 -18.17 14.00
CA ASN A 2 -9.58 -16.81 13.89
C ASN A 2 -8.97 -15.95 14.99
N VAL A 3 -7.85 -15.28 14.67
CA VAL A 3 -7.34 -14.26 15.56
C VAL A 3 -8.19 -13.01 15.32
N ASN A 4 -9.08 -12.71 16.27
CA ASN A 4 -9.84 -11.46 16.27
C ASN A 4 -8.87 -10.29 16.50
N ILE A 5 -8.32 -9.76 15.40
CA ILE A 5 -7.52 -8.54 15.46
C ILE A 5 -8.48 -7.37 15.67
N PRO A 6 -8.29 -6.52 16.71
CA PRO A 6 -9.14 -5.35 16.91
C PRO A 6 -9.23 -4.46 15.65
N ARG A 7 -10.36 -3.78 15.49
CA ARG A 7 -10.64 -2.97 14.28
C ARG A 7 -9.58 -1.93 13.94
N ASN A 8 -8.78 -1.52 14.91
CA ASN A 8 -7.74 -0.49 14.75
C ASN A 8 -6.34 -1.07 14.54
N GLN A 9 -6.23 -2.38 14.35
CA GLN A 9 -4.95 -3.07 14.16
C GLN A 9 -4.95 -3.88 12.86
N LEU A 10 -3.78 -3.96 12.26
CA LEU A 10 -3.52 -4.76 11.07
C LEU A 10 -2.45 -5.82 11.37
N ASN A 11 -2.44 -6.89 10.62
CA ASN A 11 -1.40 -7.90 10.73
C ASN A 11 -0.17 -7.44 9.92
N GLU A 12 0.95 -7.22 10.61
CA GLU A 12 2.21 -6.77 10.01
C GLU A 12 2.67 -7.69 8.86
N ILE A 13 2.56 -9.00 9.06
CA ILE A 13 2.99 -9.98 8.06
C ILE A 13 2.19 -9.84 6.76
N VAL A 14 0.87 -9.67 6.88
CA VAL A 14 0.00 -9.46 5.72
C VAL A 14 0.36 -8.17 5.01
N VAL A 15 0.61 -7.09 5.74
CA VAL A 15 1.01 -5.80 5.17
C VAL A 15 2.32 -5.91 4.40
N ARG A 16 3.31 -6.61 4.95
CA ARG A 16 4.59 -6.83 4.27
C ARG A 16 4.44 -7.66 3.00
N MET A 17 3.60 -8.70 3.03
CA MET A 17 3.31 -9.51 1.84
C MET A 17 2.57 -8.71 0.77
N VAL A 18 1.62 -7.88 1.17
CA VAL A 18 0.92 -6.97 0.25
C VAL A 18 1.92 -6.01 -0.40
N ALA A 19 2.84 -5.43 0.38
CA ALA A 19 3.88 -4.55 -0.14
C ALA A 19 4.75 -5.26 -1.19
N LEU A 20 5.12 -6.52 -0.95
CA LEU A 20 5.86 -7.31 -1.92
C LEU A 20 5.05 -7.53 -3.20
N LEU A 21 3.76 -7.86 -3.10
CA LEU A 21 2.89 -8.00 -4.25
C LEU A 21 2.74 -6.70 -5.03
N VAL A 22 2.68 -5.57 -4.35
CA VAL A 22 2.65 -4.24 -4.97
C VAL A 22 3.94 -3.99 -5.76
N VAL A 23 5.11 -4.33 -5.21
CA VAL A 23 6.39 -4.22 -5.92
C VAL A 23 6.36 -5.01 -7.24
N ILE A 24 5.97 -6.28 -7.16
CA ILE A 24 5.89 -7.16 -8.33
C ILE A 24 4.90 -6.60 -9.37
N ALA A 25 3.70 -6.23 -8.93
CA ALA A 25 2.67 -5.69 -9.80
C ALA A 25 3.10 -4.39 -10.47
N THR A 26 3.76 -3.48 -9.74
CA THR A 26 4.26 -2.22 -10.29
C THR A 26 5.37 -2.46 -11.31
N LEU A 27 6.30 -3.35 -11.02
CA LEU A 27 7.36 -3.72 -11.96
C LEU A 27 6.81 -4.31 -13.26
N VAL A 28 5.81 -5.19 -13.16
CA VAL A 28 5.12 -5.77 -14.32
C VAL A 28 4.39 -4.67 -15.11
N THR A 29 3.70 -3.76 -14.41
CA THR A 29 3.02 -2.63 -15.03
C THR A 29 3.97 -1.78 -15.86
N LEU A 30 5.13 -1.45 -15.31
CA LEU A 30 6.13 -0.62 -15.98
C LEU A 30 6.82 -1.37 -17.13
N ALA A 31 7.09 -2.67 -16.95
CA ALA A 31 7.77 -3.48 -17.96
C ALA A 31 6.91 -3.67 -19.22
N PHE A 32 5.62 -3.90 -19.04
CA PHE A 32 4.69 -4.17 -20.14
C PHE A 32 3.81 -2.96 -20.50
N ASN A 33 3.92 -1.84 -19.78
CA ASN A 33 3.08 -0.65 -19.94
C ASN A 33 1.57 -0.98 -19.86
N TRP A 34 1.20 -1.90 -18.98
CA TRP A 34 -0.18 -2.35 -18.81
C TRP A 34 -0.97 -1.38 -17.92
N ILE A 35 -1.75 -0.51 -18.56
CA ILE A 35 -2.64 0.44 -17.87
C ILE A 35 -3.64 -0.29 -16.97
N PHE A 36 -4.19 -1.42 -17.41
CA PHE A 36 -5.15 -2.19 -16.63
C PHE A 36 -4.62 -2.61 -15.27
N LEU A 37 -3.35 -3.02 -15.21
CA LEU A 37 -2.73 -3.42 -13.95
C LEU A 37 -2.54 -2.22 -13.01
N ALA A 38 -2.19 -1.05 -13.55
CA ALA A 38 -2.13 0.19 -12.78
C ALA A 38 -3.49 0.57 -12.20
N VAL A 39 -4.57 0.39 -12.96
CA VAL A 39 -5.95 0.64 -12.50
C VAL A 39 -6.33 -0.35 -11.41
N ILE A 40 -5.98 -1.63 -11.57
CA ILE A 40 -6.22 -2.66 -10.53
C ILE A 40 -5.50 -2.30 -9.24
N LEU A 41 -4.23 -1.85 -9.32
CA LEU A 41 -3.48 -1.38 -8.16
C LEU A 41 -4.16 -0.18 -7.50
N ALA A 42 -4.64 0.78 -8.29
CA ALA A 42 -5.36 1.94 -7.77
C ALA A 42 -6.63 1.53 -7.03
N ILE A 43 -7.41 0.59 -7.57
CA ILE A 43 -8.61 0.05 -6.92
C ILE A 43 -8.23 -0.65 -5.61
N ASP A 44 -7.18 -1.46 -5.62
CA ASP A 44 -6.69 -2.16 -4.43
C ASP A 44 -6.31 -1.20 -3.30
N PHE A 45 -5.55 -0.16 -3.63
CA PHE A 45 -5.17 0.88 -2.66
C PHE A 45 -6.39 1.66 -2.17
N ALA A 46 -7.34 1.97 -3.05
CA ALA A 46 -8.60 2.64 -2.68
C ALA A 46 -9.40 1.82 -1.68
N LEU A 47 -9.55 0.52 -1.93
CA LEU A 47 -10.26 -0.38 -1.02
C LEU A 47 -9.60 -0.43 0.35
N ARG A 48 -8.27 -0.46 0.41
CA ARG A 48 -7.54 -0.47 1.68
C ARG A 48 -7.59 0.85 2.42
N SER A 49 -7.63 1.97 1.69
CA SER A 49 -7.62 3.31 2.28
C SER A 49 -9.00 3.78 2.73
N PHE A 50 -10.00 3.60 1.86
CA PHE A 50 -11.33 4.20 2.05
C PHE A 50 -12.38 3.23 2.59
N THR A 51 -12.15 1.92 2.46
CA THR A 51 -13.11 0.92 2.91
C THR A 51 -12.49 -0.04 3.93
N ARG A 52 -13.35 -0.79 4.60
CA ARG A 52 -12.95 -1.87 5.52
C ARG A 52 -12.96 -3.24 4.82
N VAL A 53 -13.28 -3.26 3.54
CA VAL A 53 -13.32 -4.47 2.74
C VAL A 53 -11.89 -4.95 2.46
N THR A 54 -11.68 -6.25 2.53
CA THR A 54 -10.40 -6.86 2.19
C THR A 54 -10.13 -6.68 0.70
N SER A 55 -9.04 -6.02 0.35
CA SER A 55 -8.63 -5.86 -1.05
C SER A 55 -8.19 -7.21 -1.65
N PRO A 56 -8.22 -7.37 -2.99
CA PRO A 56 -7.77 -8.62 -3.62
C PRO A 56 -6.31 -8.98 -3.28
N LEU A 57 -5.40 -8.01 -3.25
CA LEU A 57 -4.02 -8.26 -2.85
C LEU A 57 -3.89 -8.64 -1.37
N ALA A 58 -4.67 -8.00 -0.50
CA ALA A 58 -4.70 -8.36 0.92
C ALA A 58 -5.29 -9.75 1.15
N TYR A 59 -6.27 -10.15 0.36
CA TYR A 59 -6.83 -11.50 0.40
C TYR A 59 -5.78 -12.55 0.04
N ILE A 60 -5.06 -12.34 -1.05
CA ILE A 60 -3.96 -13.21 -1.48
C ILE A 60 -2.88 -13.29 -0.39
N ALA A 61 -2.49 -12.15 0.16
CA ALA A 61 -1.48 -12.08 1.22
C ALA A 61 -1.92 -12.82 2.49
N LYS A 62 -3.17 -12.66 2.92
CA LYS A 62 -3.74 -13.38 4.07
C LYS A 62 -3.75 -14.89 3.84
N ASN A 63 -4.16 -15.32 2.66
CA ASN A 63 -4.19 -16.74 2.32
C ASN A 63 -2.78 -17.34 2.32
N THR A 64 -1.81 -16.64 1.72
CA THR A 64 -0.40 -17.05 1.70
C THR A 64 0.18 -17.12 3.13
N ALA A 65 -0.09 -16.11 3.95
CA ALA A 65 0.36 -16.09 5.35
C ALA A 65 -0.23 -17.26 6.15
N ARG A 66 -1.48 -17.61 5.87
CA ARG A 66 -2.16 -18.75 6.50
C ARG A 66 -1.52 -20.09 6.08
N HIS A 67 -1.20 -20.26 4.80
CA HIS A 67 -0.51 -21.45 4.31
C HIS A 67 0.89 -21.61 4.89
N LEU A 68 1.61 -20.51 5.07
CA LEU A 68 2.94 -20.50 5.69
C LEU A 68 2.90 -20.60 7.22
N LYS A 69 1.69 -20.66 7.82
CA LYS A 69 1.49 -20.75 9.29
C LYS A 69 2.23 -19.66 10.05
N LEU A 70 2.29 -18.46 9.51
CA LEU A 70 2.94 -17.32 10.15
C LEU A 70 2.09 -16.77 11.29
N LYS A 71 2.71 -16.45 12.41
CA LYS A 71 2.01 -15.89 13.57
C LYS A 71 1.58 -14.46 13.29
N PRO A 72 0.31 -14.08 13.52
CA PRO A 72 -0.15 -12.72 13.33
C PRO A 72 0.54 -11.77 14.32
N LYS A 73 0.96 -10.62 13.81
CA LYS A 73 1.59 -9.56 14.62
C LYS A 73 0.79 -8.27 14.42
N PRO A 74 -0.01 -7.85 15.44
CA PRO A 74 -0.85 -6.67 15.30
C PRO A 74 -0.04 -5.38 15.30
N ILE A 75 -0.41 -4.44 14.41
CA ILE A 75 0.18 -3.10 14.31
C ILE A 75 -0.92 -2.04 14.20
N PHE A 76 -0.57 -0.80 14.54
CA PHE A 76 -1.50 0.33 14.50
C PHE A 76 -1.90 0.68 13.08
N ALA A 77 -3.22 0.72 12.80
CA ALA A 77 -3.77 0.83 11.45
C ALA A 77 -3.78 2.23 10.82
N PRO A 78 -4.06 3.36 11.54
CA PRO A 78 -4.25 4.67 10.92
C PRO A 78 -3.12 5.15 10.00
N PRO A 79 -1.82 5.07 10.37
CA PRO A 79 -0.74 5.46 9.47
C PRO A 79 -0.69 4.62 8.20
N LYS A 80 -1.04 3.35 8.29
CA LYS A 80 -1.07 2.43 7.13
C LYS A 80 -2.17 2.79 6.13
N LYS A 81 -3.32 3.24 6.61
CA LYS A 81 -4.39 3.73 5.74
C LYS A 81 -3.98 4.99 4.99
N PHE A 82 -3.27 5.89 5.64
CA PHE A 82 -2.70 7.08 5.00
C PHE A 82 -1.68 6.70 3.91
N ALA A 83 -0.80 5.75 4.21
CA ALA A 83 0.15 5.23 3.24
C ALA A 83 -0.55 4.58 2.03
N ALA A 84 -1.65 3.86 2.26
CA ALA A 84 -2.47 3.30 1.19
C ALA A 84 -3.13 4.40 0.33
N ALA A 85 -3.56 5.51 0.92
CA ALA A 85 -4.09 6.66 0.19
C ALA A 85 -3.01 7.28 -0.73
N LEU A 86 -1.78 7.40 -0.24
CA LEU A 86 -0.65 7.85 -1.07
C LEU A 86 -0.38 6.87 -2.22
N GLY A 87 -0.40 5.57 -1.95
CA GLY A 87 -0.26 4.54 -2.97
C GLY A 87 -1.36 4.62 -4.03
N PHE A 88 -2.59 4.93 -3.63
CA PHE A 88 -3.70 5.18 -4.53
C PHE A 88 -3.41 6.35 -5.48
N VAL A 89 -2.95 7.48 -4.94
CA VAL A 89 -2.58 8.66 -5.73
C VAL A 89 -1.47 8.32 -6.74
N PHE A 90 -0.41 7.65 -6.29
CA PHE A 90 0.68 7.25 -7.18
C PHE A 90 0.21 6.28 -8.27
N SER A 91 -0.66 5.33 -7.95
CA SER A 91 -1.19 4.37 -8.93
C SER A 91 -2.05 5.06 -10.00
N ILE A 92 -2.87 6.04 -9.60
CA ILE A 92 -3.64 6.86 -10.54
C ILE A 92 -2.72 7.67 -11.44
N LEU A 93 -1.67 8.29 -10.87
CA LEU A 93 -0.70 9.05 -11.64
C LEU A 93 0.02 8.16 -12.67
N ILE A 94 0.42 6.95 -12.27
CA ILE A 94 1.03 5.99 -13.20
C ILE A 94 0.07 5.66 -14.35
N ALA A 95 -1.20 5.35 -14.03
CA ALA A 95 -2.21 5.03 -15.04
C ALA A 95 -2.44 6.22 -15.99
N LEU A 96 -2.53 7.44 -15.45
CA LEU A 96 -2.72 8.65 -16.22
C LEU A 96 -1.52 8.91 -17.15
N PHE A 97 -0.30 8.82 -16.64
CA PHE A 97 0.91 9.03 -17.43
C PHE A 97 1.08 7.98 -18.52
N LEU A 98 0.73 6.72 -18.25
CA LEU A 98 0.73 5.69 -19.29
C LEU A 98 -0.34 5.95 -20.35
N TYR A 99 -1.51 6.42 -19.94
CA TYR A 99 -2.59 6.79 -20.88
C TYR A 99 -2.17 7.94 -21.80
N LEU A 100 -1.46 8.94 -21.26
CA LEU A 100 -0.95 10.09 -22.02
C LEU A 100 0.35 9.77 -22.79
N ASN A 101 0.83 8.53 -22.73
CA ASN A 101 2.12 8.10 -23.31
C ASN A 101 3.33 8.87 -22.76
N LEU A 102 3.23 9.40 -21.54
CA LEU A 102 4.32 10.05 -20.84
C LEU A 102 5.12 9.02 -20.04
N LEU A 103 6.06 8.35 -20.71
CA LEU A 103 6.80 7.23 -20.11
C LEU A 103 7.74 7.69 -18.98
N ILE A 104 8.43 8.81 -19.17
CA ILE A 104 9.40 9.32 -18.18
C ILE A 104 8.74 9.56 -16.81
N PRO A 105 7.68 10.39 -16.69
CA PRO A 105 7.02 10.58 -15.39
C PRO A 105 6.35 9.32 -14.88
N ALA A 106 5.87 8.42 -15.74
CA ALA A 106 5.32 7.13 -15.33
C ALA A 106 6.38 6.28 -14.64
N TYR A 107 7.57 6.16 -15.22
CA TYR A 107 8.69 5.41 -14.63
C TYR A 107 9.19 6.05 -13.35
N LEU A 108 9.29 7.37 -13.27
CA LEU A 108 9.70 8.07 -12.05
C LEU A 108 8.72 7.83 -10.91
N THR A 109 7.43 7.99 -11.17
CA THR A 109 6.36 7.75 -10.18
C THR A 109 6.34 6.29 -9.73
N GLY A 110 6.47 5.37 -10.67
CA GLY A 110 6.53 3.94 -10.40
C GLY A 110 7.76 3.55 -9.59
N LEU A 111 8.91 4.14 -9.87
CA LEU A 111 10.14 3.91 -9.11
C LEU A 111 9.98 4.35 -7.65
N ILE A 112 9.39 5.51 -7.41
CA ILE A 112 9.09 6.00 -6.05
C ILE A 112 8.18 5.01 -5.32
N LEU A 113 7.12 4.56 -5.98
CA LEU A 113 6.19 3.58 -5.40
C LEU A 113 6.89 2.25 -5.08
N VAL A 114 7.73 1.76 -5.98
CA VAL A 114 8.52 0.53 -5.78
C VAL A 114 9.48 0.68 -4.61
N LEU A 115 10.19 1.79 -4.52
CA LEU A 115 11.10 2.05 -3.39
C LEU A 115 10.35 2.07 -2.07
N CYS A 116 9.23 2.78 -1.99
CA CYS A 116 8.40 2.84 -0.77
C CYS A 116 7.89 1.44 -0.38
N ALA A 117 7.39 0.68 -1.34
CA ALA A 117 6.87 -0.66 -1.10
C ALA A 117 7.97 -1.66 -0.73
N THR A 118 9.16 -1.54 -1.33
CA THR A 118 10.31 -2.38 -1.01
C THR A 118 10.81 -2.11 0.42
N LEU A 119 10.91 -0.86 0.82
CA LEU A 119 11.29 -0.49 2.19
C LEU A 119 10.28 -1.05 3.20
N GLU A 120 9.01 -0.97 2.91
CA GLU A 120 7.97 -1.53 3.77
C GLU A 120 8.06 -3.06 3.85
N SER A 121 8.28 -3.74 2.73
CA SER A 121 8.36 -5.19 2.66
C SER A 121 9.62 -5.75 3.33
N ALA A 122 10.78 -5.17 3.04
CA ALA A 122 12.07 -5.68 3.51
C ALA A 122 12.41 -5.21 4.92
N PHE A 123 12.23 -3.92 5.19
CA PHE A 123 12.67 -3.29 6.44
C PHE A 123 11.52 -2.89 7.37
N ASN A 124 10.29 -3.12 6.96
CA ASN A 124 9.09 -2.66 7.68
C ASN A 124 9.10 -1.14 7.93
N ILE A 125 9.76 -0.39 7.05
CA ILE A 125 9.80 1.07 7.09
C ILE A 125 8.73 1.60 6.13
N CYS A 126 7.72 2.27 6.68
CA CYS A 126 6.64 2.88 5.91
C CYS A 126 6.88 4.38 5.79
N LEU A 127 7.29 4.86 4.62
CA LEU A 127 7.50 6.29 4.39
C LEU A 127 6.20 7.09 4.58
N GLY A 128 5.08 6.54 4.15
CA GLY A 128 3.77 7.15 4.39
C GLY A 128 3.44 7.30 5.87
N CYS A 129 3.85 6.34 6.71
CA CYS A 129 3.68 6.43 8.16
C CYS A 129 4.53 7.56 8.77
N TYR A 130 5.74 7.77 8.28
CA TYR A 130 6.58 8.90 8.69
C TYR A 130 5.95 10.24 8.32
N VAL A 131 5.46 10.35 7.09
CA VAL A 131 4.75 11.56 6.63
C VAL A 131 3.50 11.81 7.48
N TYR A 132 2.74 10.76 7.79
CA TYR A 132 1.59 10.86 8.68
C TYR A 132 1.99 11.41 10.05
N ASN A 133 3.00 10.84 10.68
CA ASN A 133 3.47 11.28 11.99
C ASN A 133 4.03 12.72 11.98
N TRP A 134 4.61 13.13 10.86
CA TRP A 134 5.26 14.43 10.76
C TRP A 134 4.30 15.57 10.41
N ILE A 135 3.25 15.28 9.66
CA ILE A 135 2.29 16.28 9.17
C ILE A 135 0.97 16.20 9.92
N VAL A 136 0.36 15.00 9.99
CA VAL A 136 -1.00 14.84 10.50
C VAL A 136 -1.06 14.92 12.02
N VAL A 137 -0.09 14.35 12.72
CA VAL A 137 -0.05 14.36 14.19
C VAL A 137 0.11 15.79 14.74
N PRO A 138 1.05 16.63 14.25
CA PRO A 138 1.13 18.02 14.72
C PRO A 138 -0.13 18.84 14.39
N LEU A 139 -0.74 18.63 13.21
CA LEU A 139 -1.99 19.31 12.84
C LEU A 139 -3.14 18.95 13.78
N ASN A 140 -3.24 17.67 14.15
CA ASN A 140 -4.24 17.22 15.10
C ASN A 140 -4.01 17.77 16.51
N ARG A 141 -2.76 17.95 16.91
CA ARG A 141 -2.42 18.61 18.17
C ARG A 141 -2.83 20.09 18.18
N MET A 142 -2.63 20.80 17.09
CA MET A 142 -3.06 22.20 16.95
C MET A 142 -4.58 22.36 16.98
N ARG A 143 -5.33 21.36 16.49
CA ARG A 143 -6.80 21.36 16.50
C ARG A 143 -7.40 21.14 17.89
N LYS A 144 -6.67 20.50 18.80
CA LYS A 144 -7.14 20.19 20.16
C LYS A 144 -6.82 21.27 21.21
N VAL A 145 -6.16 22.32 20.80
CA VAL A 145 -5.82 23.46 21.70
C VAL A 145 -6.88 24.56 21.61
#